data_436aedf793452d083d418534cd39fea2
#
_entry.id   436aedf793452d083d418534cd39fea2
#
_cell.length_a   1.000
_cell.length_b   1.000
_cell.length_c   1.000
_cell.angle_alpha   90.00
_cell.angle_beta   90.00
_cell.angle_gamma   90.00
#
_symmetry.space_group_name_H-M   'P 1'
#
loop_
_entity.id
_entity.type
_entity.pdbx_description
1 polymer ?
#
loop_
_entity_poly.entity_id
_entity_poly.type
_entity_poly.pdbx_seq_one_letter_code
_entity_poly.pdbx_strand_id
1 'polypeptide(L)'
;MGGKNLTVREKIALFPHSPGVYRYYDASGKVIYVGKAKDLHKRVAQYFVPPERLNVKTRILVSKIADAQFSVVDSEADALLLENNLIKQYKPRYNILLKDSKTYPWIVITNDDFPKVYLTRRVDRRNGTYFGPYSSVTHANYLLEFFRKNYPLRSCNLKITGDAILRGKFRPCLDFHIGRCKGCCVGAVSKEEYSSYVTEITRLLKGGVNEIIREYEAGMKRAASELRFEEAQVCKNRIESLKKHYSHSIISSAADTTCDVFSLVFDGQEAFGNFLRVRGGSVIQSLNLGFRMNIEEEQSSVLSTFIAEIESKFGALAKEVIVPFKPDVEIDGIDFRIPARGDKLSLLELSVKNAKEYLFNSIKQREHTDPDEYRRMVLEDLRKALGMKELPTHIECFDNSNIQGTNPVASCVVFRDGVPSRKDYRKFKIKTVIGANDFASMKEVVNRRYSRMLVEAPDDLPQLVVIDGGEGQLEFARQALAELGLMDRLMVIGLAKRMELVIRVNDPYPLFLDRNSRALKVLMQIRDEAHRFGITFHRSLRSKAQIQSVLREIKGVGEQTEKRLLMHYGSVARIAAAPLEDLSKLVSPALAAEILKALDQS
;
A
#
# COMPACT_ATOMS: atom_id res chain seq x y z
N MET A 1 30.56 -46.48 23.81
CA MET A 1 29.13 -46.46 24.16
C MET A 1 28.40 -45.61 23.12
N GLY A 2 27.80 -46.27 22.14
CA GLY A 2 27.05 -45.57 21.07
C GLY A 2 25.70 -45.11 21.60
N GLY A 3 25.55 -43.82 21.87
CA GLY A 3 24.27 -43.25 22.21
C GLY A 3 23.32 -43.39 21.02
N LYS A 4 22.17 -44.04 21.19
CA LYS A 4 21.08 -44.04 20.20
C LYS A 4 20.69 -42.56 19.94
N ASN A 5 20.93 -42.08 18.71
CA ASN A 5 20.37 -40.78 18.28
C ASN A 5 18.85 -40.89 18.32
N LEU A 6 18.23 -40.19 19.26
CA LEU A 6 16.77 -40.09 19.39
C LEU A 6 16.20 -39.46 18.12
N THR A 7 15.10 -40.00 17.62
CA THR A 7 14.32 -39.38 16.55
C THR A 7 13.75 -38.04 17.02
N VAL A 8 13.41 -37.13 16.09
CA VAL A 8 12.79 -35.83 16.43
C VAL A 8 11.54 -36.01 17.29
N ARG A 9 10.72 -37.04 17.01
CA ARG A 9 9.50 -37.33 17.80
C ARG A 9 9.83 -37.77 19.24
N GLU A 10 10.85 -38.57 19.43
CA GLU A 10 11.30 -38.98 20.77
C GLU A 10 11.88 -37.80 21.56
N LYS A 11 12.62 -36.89 20.89
CA LYS A 11 13.12 -35.66 21.53
C LYS A 11 11.98 -34.74 21.97
N ILE A 12 10.95 -34.60 21.16
CA ILE A 12 9.78 -33.75 21.44
C ILE A 12 8.97 -34.28 22.63
N ALA A 13 8.86 -35.62 22.75
CA ALA A 13 8.19 -36.24 23.90
C ALA A 13 8.87 -35.90 25.24
N LEU A 14 10.13 -35.47 25.21
CA LEU A 14 10.90 -35.05 26.39
C LEU A 14 10.79 -33.55 26.70
N PHE A 15 10.03 -32.79 25.91
CA PHE A 15 9.87 -31.34 26.17
C PHE A 15 9.04 -31.12 27.45
N PRO A 16 9.43 -30.16 28.32
CA PRO A 16 8.77 -29.91 29.58
C PRO A 16 7.42 -29.22 29.40
N HIS A 17 6.54 -29.42 30.39
CA HIS A 17 5.29 -28.65 30.54
C HIS A 17 5.57 -27.31 31.24
N SER A 18 6.32 -26.45 30.57
CA SER A 18 6.75 -25.14 31.08
C SER A 18 6.75 -24.09 29.95
N PRO A 19 6.65 -22.81 30.30
CA PRO A 19 6.83 -21.73 29.34
C PRO A 19 8.24 -21.76 28.74
N GLY A 20 8.37 -21.43 27.45
CA GLY A 20 9.67 -21.42 26.83
C GLY A 20 9.65 -21.15 25.33
N VAL A 21 10.82 -21.29 24.72
CA VAL A 21 11.04 -21.12 23.30
C VAL A 21 11.63 -22.40 22.73
N TYR A 22 11.10 -22.85 21.59
CA TYR A 22 11.60 -24.00 20.85
C TYR A 22 12.19 -23.54 19.50
N ARG A 23 13.19 -24.29 19.02
CA ARG A 23 13.90 -24.07 17.78
C ARG A 23 13.91 -25.34 16.97
N TYR A 24 13.53 -25.23 15.69
CA TYR A 24 13.65 -26.31 14.73
C TYR A 24 14.83 -26.11 13.83
N TYR A 25 15.55 -27.19 13.57
CA TYR A 25 16.76 -27.23 12.75
C TYR A 25 16.53 -28.12 11.53
N ASP A 26 17.12 -27.75 10.41
CA ASP A 26 17.18 -28.60 9.23
C ASP A 26 18.35 -29.62 9.31
N ALA A 27 18.48 -30.46 8.26
CA ALA A 27 19.52 -31.45 8.16
C ALA A 27 20.96 -30.87 8.13
N SER A 28 21.10 -29.59 7.82
CA SER A 28 22.40 -28.87 7.87
C SER A 28 22.71 -28.27 9.24
N GLY A 29 21.82 -28.40 10.22
CA GLY A 29 21.97 -27.82 11.54
C GLY A 29 21.62 -26.32 11.60
N LYS A 30 20.98 -25.76 10.56
CA LYS A 30 20.53 -24.38 10.52
C LYS A 30 19.16 -24.25 11.19
N VAL A 31 18.98 -23.17 11.99
CA VAL A 31 17.67 -22.84 12.56
C VAL A 31 16.72 -22.42 11.45
N ILE A 32 15.62 -23.14 11.29
CA ILE A 32 14.60 -22.87 10.27
C ILE A 32 13.31 -22.26 10.82
N TYR A 33 13.05 -22.47 12.13
CA TYR A 33 11.92 -21.90 12.84
C TYR A 33 12.23 -21.71 14.32
N VAL A 34 11.71 -20.65 14.92
CA VAL A 34 11.71 -20.38 16.35
C VAL A 34 10.28 -20.09 16.76
N GLY A 35 9.82 -20.66 17.87
CA GLY A 35 8.47 -20.39 18.37
C GLY A 35 8.41 -20.38 19.88
N LYS A 36 7.52 -19.55 20.44
CA LYS A 36 7.21 -19.51 21.87
C LYS A 36 6.11 -20.48 22.24
N ALA A 37 6.07 -20.85 23.49
CA ALA A 37 5.00 -21.66 24.06
C ALA A 37 4.77 -21.32 25.54
N LYS A 38 3.50 -21.34 25.96
CA LYS A 38 3.10 -21.38 27.36
C LYS A 38 3.36 -22.74 27.97
N ASP A 39 3.23 -23.79 27.15
CA ASP A 39 3.53 -25.18 27.48
C ASP A 39 4.25 -25.76 26.26
N LEU A 40 5.57 -25.94 26.38
CA LEU A 40 6.43 -26.41 25.31
C LEU A 40 5.98 -27.77 24.77
N HIS A 41 5.65 -28.71 25.65
CA HIS A 41 5.21 -30.05 25.25
C HIS A 41 3.94 -30.01 24.41
N LYS A 42 2.88 -29.31 24.89
CA LYS A 42 1.60 -29.22 24.18
C LYS A 42 1.75 -28.51 22.85
N ARG A 43 2.49 -27.40 22.82
CA ARG A 43 2.66 -26.59 21.60
C ARG A 43 3.41 -27.34 20.51
N VAL A 44 4.51 -28.01 20.87
CA VAL A 44 5.35 -28.71 19.91
C VAL A 44 4.65 -29.95 19.38
N ALA A 45 3.89 -30.66 20.23
CA ALA A 45 3.09 -31.82 19.79
C ALA A 45 2.08 -31.48 18.66
N GLN A 46 1.57 -30.27 18.59
CA GLN A 46 0.64 -29.82 17.56
C GLN A 46 1.23 -29.84 16.13
N TYR A 47 2.55 -29.78 15.97
CA TYR A 47 3.21 -29.86 14.67
C TYR A 47 3.35 -31.32 14.16
N PHE A 48 3.31 -32.31 15.05
CA PHE A 48 3.58 -33.71 14.73
C PHE A 48 2.31 -34.58 14.72
N VAL A 49 1.17 -33.93 14.46
CA VAL A 49 -0.11 -34.60 14.17
C VAL A 49 -0.12 -35.16 12.73
N PRO A 50 -1.12 -36.00 12.36
CA PRO A 50 -1.25 -36.50 10.98
C PRO A 50 -1.24 -35.35 9.94
N PRO A 51 -0.54 -35.51 8.80
CA PRO A 51 -0.33 -34.47 7.79
C PRO A 51 -1.62 -33.83 7.25
N GLU A 52 -2.72 -34.59 7.26
CA GLU A 52 -4.04 -34.15 6.78
C GLU A 52 -4.64 -33.04 7.66
N ARG A 53 -4.22 -32.95 8.92
CA ARG A 53 -4.66 -31.94 9.90
C ARG A 53 -3.80 -30.68 9.87
N LEU A 54 -2.71 -30.67 9.12
CA LEU A 54 -1.79 -29.52 9.00
C LEU A 54 -2.07 -28.76 7.72
N ASN A 55 -2.00 -27.45 7.79
CA ASN A 55 -1.99 -26.61 6.59
C ASN A 55 -0.73 -26.90 5.73
N VAL A 56 -0.79 -26.55 4.44
CA VAL A 56 0.26 -26.88 3.47
C VAL A 56 1.64 -26.36 3.90
N LYS A 57 1.70 -25.16 4.45
CA LYS A 57 2.97 -24.52 4.84
C LYS A 57 3.58 -25.13 6.08
N THR A 58 2.76 -25.41 7.10
CA THR A 58 3.21 -26.12 8.30
C THR A 58 3.68 -27.52 7.94
N ARG A 59 3.03 -28.21 7.02
CA ARG A 59 3.46 -29.51 6.50
C ARG A 59 4.84 -29.44 5.85
N ILE A 60 5.11 -28.39 5.07
CA ILE A 60 6.43 -28.15 4.46
C ILE A 60 7.47 -27.88 5.55
N LEU A 61 7.16 -27.06 6.56
CA LEU A 61 8.05 -26.84 7.70
C LEU A 61 8.38 -28.16 8.38
N VAL A 62 7.36 -28.94 8.78
CA VAL A 62 7.54 -30.20 9.50
C VAL A 62 8.38 -31.21 8.70
N SER A 63 8.21 -31.27 7.38
CA SER A 63 9.01 -32.15 6.51
C SER A 63 10.50 -31.78 6.44
N LYS A 64 10.87 -30.58 6.89
CA LYS A 64 12.26 -30.09 6.89
C LYS A 64 12.92 -30.15 8.26
N ILE A 65 12.17 -30.46 9.32
CA ILE A 65 12.70 -30.55 10.68
C ILE A 65 13.55 -31.81 10.80
N ALA A 66 14.83 -31.63 11.08
CA ALA A 66 15.79 -32.71 11.36
C ALA A 66 16.14 -32.79 12.85
N ASP A 67 16.04 -31.66 13.59
CA ASP A 67 16.27 -31.59 15.03
C ASP A 67 15.41 -30.53 15.69
N ALA A 68 15.20 -30.67 17.03
CA ALA A 68 14.44 -29.73 17.83
C ALA A 68 15.14 -29.51 19.18
N GLN A 69 15.20 -28.25 19.62
CA GLN A 69 15.74 -27.86 20.92
C GLN A 69 14.78 -26.86 21.59
N PHE A 70 14.86 -26.75 22.91
CA PHE A 70 14.07 -25.80 23.69
C PHE A 70 14.93 -25.03 24.69
N SER A 71 14.38 -23.91 25.17
CA SER A 71 14.87 -23.14 26.31
C SER A 71 13.67 -22.80 27.19
N VAL A 72 13.71 -23.19 28.47
CA VAL A 72 12.68 -22.86 29.45
C VAL A 72 12.90 -21.44 29.96
N VAL A 73 11.83 -20.72 30.22
CA VAL A 73 11.82 -19.39 30.84
C VAL A 73 10.74 -19.31 31.91
N ASP A 74 10.75 -18.24 32.73
CA ASP A 74 9.88 -18.14 33.90
C ASP A 74 8.45 -17.70 33.54
N SER A 75 8.27 -16.94 32.43
CA SER A 75 6.97 -16.40 32.02
C SER A 75 6.74 -16.45 30.51
N GLU A 76 5.47 -16.30 30.08
CA GLU A 76 5.11 -16.15 28.66
C GLU A 76 5.70 -14.87 28.05
N ALA A 77 5.81 -13.81 28.83
CA ALA A 77 6.44 -12.56 28.41
C ALA A 77 7.93 -12.76 28.12
N ASP A 78 8.64 -13.50 28.96
CA ASP A 78 10.05 -13.84 28.74
C ASP A 78 10.21 -14.74 27.51
N ALA A 79 9.28 -15.69 27.30
CA ALA A 79 9.26 -16.53 26.09
C ALA A 79 9.11 -15.66 24.83
N LEU A 80 8.23 -14.66 24.83
CA LEU A 80 8.01 -13.74 23.73
C LEU A 80 9.27 -12.91 23.42
N LEU A 81 9.91 -12.36 24.46
CA LEU A 81 11.14 -11.57 24.31
C LEU A 81 12.29 -12.43 23.80
N LEU A 82 12.45 -13.65 24.33
CA LEU A 82 13.49 -14.57 23.88
C LEU A 82 13.26 -15.02 22.43
N GLU A 83 12.02 -15.36 22.05
CA GLU A 83 11.64 -15.70 20.67
C GLU A 83 12.04 -14.57 19.72
N ASN A 84 11.64 -13.32 20.02
CA ASN A 84 11.94 -12.16 19.20
C ASN A 84 13.45 -11.95 19.02
N ASN A 85 14.24 -12.12 20.10
CA ASN A 85 15.70 -12.00 20.04
C ASN A 85 16.32 -13.10 19.17
N LEU A 86 15.86 -14.35 19.30
CA LEU A 86 16.35 -15.49 18.52
C LEU A 86 15.97 -15.37 17.04
N ILE A 87 14.75 -14.86 16.73
CA ILE A 87 14.35 -14.58 15.35
C ILE A 87 15.26 -13.51 14.72
N LYS A 88 15.59 -12.45 15.45
CA LYS A 88 16.53 -11.40 14.98
C LYS A 88 17.93 -11.95 14.74
N GLN A 89 18.39 -12.82 15.62
CA GLN A 89 19.72 -13.43 15.56
C GLN A 89 19.85 -14.43 14.40
N TYR A 90 18.92 -15.38 14.28
CA TYR A 90 19.00 -16.48 13.32
C TYR A 90 18.32 -16.21 12.00
N LYS A 91 17.38 -15.22 11.94
CA LYS A 91 16.54 -14.89 10.77
C LYS A 91 15.99 -16.15 10.10
N PRO A 92 15.23 -16.98 10.84
CA PRO A 92 14.80 -18.29 10.36
C PRO A 92 13.83 -18.14 9.18
N ARG A 93 13.91 -19.06 8.22
CA ARG A 93 13.17 -18.99 6.96
C ARG A 93 11.64 -18.97 7.14
N TYR A 94 11.13 -19.65 8.17
CA TYR A 94 9.70 -19.85 8.37
C TYR A 94 9.08 -18.93 9.43
N ASN A 95 9.85 -18.05 10.05
CA ASN A 95 9.33 -17.07 11.02
C ASN A 95 8.81 -15.80 10.36
N ILE A 96 8.07 -15.04 11.15
CA ILE A 96 7.68 -13.66 10.84
C ILE A 96 8.96 -12.80 10.79
N LEU A 97 9.20 -12.15 9.66
CA LEU A 97 10.35 -11.27 9.49
C LEU A 97 9.88 -9.83 9.33
N LEU A 98 10.55 -8.92 10.03
CA LEU A 98 10.35 -7.49 9.85
C LEU A 98 10.85 -7.08 8.45
N LYS A 99 10.01 -6.41 7.68
CA LYS A 99 10.32 -5.99 6.31
C LYS A 99 11.30 -4.83 6.22
N ASP A 100 11.28 -3.94 7.23
CA ASP A 100 12.02 -2.69 7.21
C ASP A 100 12.98 -2.57 8.40
N SER A 101 14.28 -2.50 8.09
CA SER A 101 15.32 -2.06 9.02
C SER A 101 15.56 -0.55 8.96
N LYS A 102 14.58 0.24 8.51
CA LYS A 102 14.72 1.70 8.40
C LYS A 102 15.07 2.31 9.75
N THR A 103 16.12 3.09 9.80
CA THR A 103 16.46 3.91 10.96
C THR A 103 15.56 5.14 10.99
N TYR A 104 14.71 5.19 12.00
CA TYR A 104 13.78 6.30 12.20
C TYR A 104 14.49 7.53 12.79
N PRO A 105 14.04 8.76 12.49
CA PRO A 105 14.58 9.97 13.10
C PRO A 105 14.16 10.12 14.56
N TRP A 106 15.06 10.68 15.37
CA TRP A 106 14.88 11.00 16.77
C TRP A 106 15.15 12.47 17.00
N ILE A 107 14.40 13.13 17.87
CA ILE A 107 14.76 14.43 18.42
C ILE A 107 15.64 14.17 19.64
N VAL A 108 16.82 14.77 19.66
CA VAL A 108 17.75 14.66 20.77
C VAL A 108 17.94 16.03 21.44
N ILE A 109 17.92 16.02 22.77
CA ILE A 109 18.34 17.13 23.62
C ILE A 109 19.68 16.74 24.24
N THR A 110 20.75 17.48 23.92
CA THR A 110 22.12 17.16 24.39
C THR A 110 22.28 17.40 25.88
N ASN A 111 23.29 16.76 26.51
CA ASN A 111 23.62 16.89 27.94
C ASN A 111 24.62 18.03 28.24
N ASP A 112 24.68 19.07 27.39
CA ASP A 112 25.56 20.21 27.56
C ASP A 112 24.99 21.22 28.60
N ASP A 113 25.79 22.15 29.07
CA ASP A 113 25.33 23.29 29.91
C ASP A 113 24.26 24.14 29.23
N PHE A 114 24.35 24.27 27.92
CA PHE A 114 23.35 24.87 27.04
C PHE A 114 22.94 23.85 25.98
N PRO A 115 21.95 22.97 26.27
CA PRO A 115 21.56 21.87 25.38
C PRO A 115 21.12 22.33 23.99
N LYS A 116 21.48 21.54 22.97
CA LYS A 116 20.93 21.67 21.62
C LYS A 116 19.76 20.73 21.42
N VAL A 117 18.84 21.14 20.56
CA VAL A 117 17.71 20.30 20.11
C VAL A 117 17.84 20.11 18.60
N TYR A 118 18.04 18.86 18.17
CA TYR A 118 18.19 18.54 16.74
C TYR A 118 17.74 17.12 16.42
N LEU A 119 17.64 16.82 15.12
CA LEU A 119 17.27 15.52 14.59
C LEU A 119 18.48 14.64 14.36
N THR A 120 18.37 13.36 14.73
CA THR A 120 19.36 12.34 14.44
C THR A 120 18.72 11.00 14.14
N ARG A 121 19.40 10.16 13.37
CA ARG A 121 19.04 8.74 13.19
C ARG A 121 19.92 7.80 14.01
N ARG A 122 21.00 8.32 14.59
CA ARG A 122 21.90 7.57 15.45
C ARG A 122 21.58 7.88 16.90
N VAL A 123 21.29 6.85 17.68
CA VAL A 123 20.99 6.96 19.10
C VAL A 123 22.25 6.62 19.89
N ASP A 124 22.81 7.61 20.59
CA ASP A 124 23.85 7.41 21.59
C ASP A 124 23.38 8.03 22.92
N ARG A 125 22.85 7.21 23.79
CA ARG A 125 22.23 7.64 25.06
C ARG A 125 23.20 8.36 26.00
N ARG A 126 24.50 8.30 25.76
CA ARG A 126 25.51 9.04 26.54
C ARG A 126 25.51 10.52 26.20
N ASN A 127 25.08 10.88 24.99
CA ASN A 127 25.19 12.24 24.46
C ASN A 127 23.94 13.09 24.67
N GLY A 128 22.85 12.54 25.20
CA GLY A 128 21.61 13.30 25.38
C GLY A 128 20.39 12.43 25.67
N THR A 129 19.27 13.11 25.83
CA THR A 129 17.94 12.50 25.94
C THR A 129 17.29 12.44 24.58
N TYR A 130 16.77 11.28 24.22
CA TYR A 130 16.20 11.00 22.91
C TYR A 130 14.69 10.86 22.98
N PHE A 131 14.00 11.55 22.09
CA PHE A 131 12.53 11.52 21.94
C PHE A 131 12.17 10.99 20.56
N GLY A 132 11.26 10.07 20.48
CA GLY A 132 10.89 9.38 19.26
C GLY A 132 10.88 7.86 19.46
N PRO A 133 11.02 7.07 18.38
CA PRO A 133 11.28 7.49 17.01
C PRO A 133 10.04 8.11 16.34
N TYR A 134 10.28 8.97 15.36
CA TYR A 134 9.21 9.56 14.54
C TYR A 134 9.07 8.79 13.23
N SER A 135 7.85 8.52 12.81
CA SER A 135 7.56 7.80 11.55
C SER A 135 7.92 8.62 10.30
N SER A 136 7.94 9.94 10.43
CA SER A 136 8.18 10.89 9.32
C SER A 136 9.24 11.93 9.71
N VAL A 137 10.23 12.10 8.84
CA VAL A 137 11.22 13.19 8.93
C VAL A 137 10.53 14.56 8.84
N THR A 138 9.50 14.66 8.00
CA THR A 138 8.73 15.89 7.82
C THR A 138 8.03 16.30 9.12
N HIS A 139 7.38 15.36 9.81
CA HIS A 139 6.73 15.64 11.10
C HIS A 139 7.74 16.03 12.17
N ALA A 140 8.87 15.33 12.27
CA ALA A 140 9.91 15.65 13.24
C ALA A 140 10.56 17.02 12.96
N ASN A 141 10.77 17.39 11.69
CA ASN A 141 11.23 18.72 11.31
C ASN A 141 10.20 19.81 11.66
N TYR A 142 8.92 19.55 11.45
CA TYR A 142 7.85 20.48 11.81
C TYR A 142 7.83 20.81 13.30
N LEU A 143 8.04 19.79 14.16
CA LEU A 143 8.22 19.97 15.61
C LEU A 143 9.48 20.81 15.93
N LEU A 144 10.61 20.53 15.28
CA LEU A 144 11.83 21.31 15.49
C LEU A 144 11.68 22.76 15.03
N GLU A 145 11.02 23.01 13.93
CA GLU A 145 10.73 24.38 13.47
C GLU A 145 9.84 25.12 14.46
N PHE A 146 8.81 24.43 15.00
CA PHE A 146 8.00 24.98 16.08
C PHE A 146 8.83 25.38 17.29
N PHE A 147 9.75 24.49 17.76
CA PHE A 147 10.64 24.82 18.87
C PHE A 147 11.57 25.98 18.56
N ARG A 148 12.21 26.01 17.40
CA ARG A 148 13.09 27.11 16.98
C ARG A 148 12.40 28.45 16.85
N LYS A 149 11.12 28.45 16.44
CA LYS A 149 10.32 29.67 16.33
C LYS A 149 9.91 30.22 17.70
N ASN A 150 9.67 29.34 18.66
CA ASN A 150 9.12 29.70 19.95
C ASN A 150 10.15 29.79 21.08
N TYR A 151 11.31 29.19 20.90
CA TYR A 151 12.40 29.17 21.90
C TYR A 151 13.72 29.56 21.24
N PRO A 152 14.44 30.58 21.76
CA PRO A 152 15.67 31.07 21.18
C PRO A 152 16.85 30.15 21.50
N LEU A 153 16.82 28.92 20.94
CA LEU A 153 17.81 27.87 21.16
C LEU A 153 19.03 28.07 20.27
N ARG A 154 20.21 27.65 20.77
CA ARG A 154 21.39 27.60 19.95
C ARG A 154 21.34 26.50 18.88
N SER A 155 21.88 26.82 17.69
CA SER A 155 22.06 25.86 16.58
C SER A 155 23.53 25.42 16.42
N CYS A 156 24.48 26.18 16.99
CA CYS A 156 25.94 26.02 16.82
C CYS A 156 26.51 24.76 17.49
N ASN A 157 27.70 24.32 17.02
CA ASN A 157 28.41 23.17 17.55
C ASN A 157 29.52 23.56 18.57
N LEU A 158 29.48 24.77 19.11
CA LEU A 158 30.47 25.24 20.07
C LEU A 158 30.36 24.47 21.39
N LYS A 159 31.48 24.14 22.01
CA LYS A 159 31.54 23.68 23.39
C LYS A 159 31.49 24.91 24.30
N ILE A 160 30.31 25.23 24.81
CA ILE A 160 30.09 26.40 25.65
C ILE A 160 30.13 25.93 27.09
N THR A 161 31.16 26.40 27.81
CA THR A 161 31.34 26.19 29.26
C THR A 161 31.45 27.54 29.96
N GLY A 162 31.14 27.59 31.25
CA GLY A 162 31.25 28.82 32.05
C GLY A 162 32.59 29.50 31.91
N ASP A 163 33.71 28.75 31.96
CA ASP A 163 35.06 29.27 31.76
C ASP A 163 35.29 29.88 30.36
N ALA A 164 34.71 29.26 29.33
CA ALA A 164 34.87 29.77 27.96
C ALA A 164 34.09 31.08 27.75
N ILE A 165 32.97 31.25 28.44
CA ILE A 165 32.21 32.50 28.48
C ILE A 165 32.97 33.58 29.20
N LEU A 166 33.47 33.30 30.41
CA LEU A 166 34.24 34.24 31.22
C LEU A 166 35.50 34.74 30.51
N ARG A 167 36.17 33.90 29.75
CA ARG A 167 37.38 34.27 28.97
C ARG A 167 37.03 34.99 27.66
N GLY A 168 35.79 35.25 27.34
CA GLY A 168 35.39 35.91 26.09
C GLY A 168 35.79 35.12 24.83
N LYS A 169 35.81 33.78 24.90
CA LYS A 169 36.33 32.90 23.82
C LYS A 169 35.52 33.00 22.52
N PHE A 170 34.24 33.38 22.59
CA PHE A 170 33.33 33.36 21.47
C PHE A 170 32.86 34.78 21.13
N ARG A 171 32.50 34.96 19.85
CA ARG A 171 31.87 36.22 19.36
C ARG A 171 30.41 35.92 18.99
N PRO A 172 29.49 36.93 19.10
CA PRO A 172 28.13 36.82 18.64
C PRO A 172 28.07 36.40 17.18
N CYS A 173 27.20 35.45 16.84
CA CYS A 173 26.98 34.95 15.48
C CYS A 173 25.71 35.55 14.88
N LEU A 174 25.44 35.25 13.60
CA LEU A 174 24.26 35.72 12.89
C LEU A 174 22.96 35.36 13.62
N ASP A 175 22.84 34.12 14.14
CA ASP A 175 21.65 33.68 14.86
C ASP A 175 21.33 34.52 16.10
N PHE A 176 22.38 35.09 16.76
CA PHE A 176 22.22 36.04 17.84
C PHE A 176 21.65 37.38 17.33
N HIS A 177 22.23 37.93 16.27
CA HIS A 177 21.84 39.24 15.74
C HIS A 177 20.40 39.22 15.14
N ILE A 178 19.95 38.10 14.60
CA ILE A 178 18.58 37.96 14.09
C ILE A 178 17.57 37.41 15.14
N GLY A 179 18.01 37.31 16.42
CA GLY A 179 17.14 36.92 17.52
C GLY A 179 16.76 35.44 17.59
N ARG A 180 17.38 34.57 16.78
CA ARG A 180 17.13 33.12 16.82
C ARG A 180 17.79 32.43 18.00
N CYS A 181 18.84 33.02 18.56
CA CYS A 181 19.56 32.56 19.73
C CYS A 181 19.80 33.74 20.67
N LYS A 182 19.66 33.54 21.99
CA LYS A 182 19.93 34.60 22.99
C LYS A 182 21.41 34.77 23.35
N GLY A 183 22.34 34.17 22.59
CA GLY A 183 23.77 34.41 22.81
C GLY A 183 24.34 33.73 24.06
N CYS A 184 23.97 32.51 24.35
CA CYS A 184 24.52 31.73 25.47
C CYS A 184 26.06 31.63 25.45
N CYS A 185 26.70 31.71 24.27
CA CYS A 185 28.14 31.66 24.11
C CYS A 185 28.87 32.93 24.58
N VAL A 186 28.18 34.06 24.69
CA VAL A 186 28.68 35.33 25.18
C VAL A 186 28.06 35.77 26.50
N GLY A 187 27.33 34.87 27.17
CA GLY A 187 26.75 35.14 28.49
C GLY A 187 25.52 36.06 28.45
N ALA A 188 24.92 36.31 27.29
CA ALA A 188 23.75 37.17 27.14
C ALA A 188 22.42 36.54 27.66
N VAL A 189 22.44 35.24 28.00
CA VAL A 189 21.35 34.52 28.66
C VAL A 189 21.93 33.69 29.80
N SER A 190 21.22 33.63 30.95
CA SER A 190 21.64 32.82 32.09
C SER A 190 21.42 31.31 31.81
N LYS A 191 22.09 30.46 32.54
CA LYS A 191 21.93 29.00 32.44
C LYS A 191 20.52 28.59 32.91
N GLU A 192 20.00 29.26 33.93
CA GLU A 192 18.65 29.02 34.50
C GLU A 192 17.57 29.39 33.50
N GLU A 193 17.65 30.54 32.87
CA GLU A 193 16.69 30.97 31.82
C GLU A 193 16.75 30.03 30.62
N TYR A 194 17.93 29.66 30.15
CA TYR A 194 18.07 28.74 29.02
C TYR A 194 17.53 27.34 29.36
N SER A 195 17.79 26.86 30.60
CA SER A 195 17.28 25.57 31.09
C SER A 195 15.75 25.53 31.16
N SER A 196 15.09 26.67 31.46
CA SER A 196 13.63 26.74 31.47
C SER A 196 13.02 26.42 30.09
N TYR A 197 13.63 26.90 29.00
CA TYR A 197 13.22 26.59 27.62
C TYR A 197 13.34 25.09 27.33
N VAL A 198 14.47 24.49 27.73
CA VAL A 198 14.74 23.06 27.52
C VAL A 198 13.79 22.19 28.32
N THR A 199 13.46 22.62 29.55
CA THR A 199 12.49 21.92 30.42
C THR A 199 11.10 21.94 29.80
N GLU A 200 10.65 23.08 29.29
CA GLU A 200 9.34 23.21 28.65
C GLU A 200 9.28 22.37 27.37
N ILE A 201 10.31 22.40 26.53
CA ILE A 201 10.41 21.55 25.34
C ILE A 201 10.36 20.06 25.72
N THR A 202 11.06 19.67 26.76
CA THR A 202 11.06 18.31 27.28
C THR A 202 9.66 17.87 27.70
N ARG A 203 8.91 18.76 28.40
CA ARG A 203 7.52 18.50 28.79
C ARG A 203 6.62 18.37 27.57
N LEU A 204 6.76 19.24 26.56
CA LEU A 204 6.03 19.17 25.30
C LEU A 204 6.28 17.85 24.56
N LEU A 205 7.55 17.43 24.47
CA LEU A 205 7.92 16.15 23.85
C LEU A 205 7.42 14.92 24.63
N LYS A 206 7.15 15.06 25.93
CA LYS A 206 6.52 14.04 26.77
C LYS A 206 4.99 14.07 26.75
N GLY A 207 4.36 15.02 26.03
CA GLY A 207 2.90 15.13 25.90
C GLY A 207 2.22 16.09 26.89
N GLY A 208 2.98 16.83 27.69
CA GLY A 208 2.44 17.77 28.70
C GLY A 208 1.87 19.08 28.13
N VAL A 209 1.30 19.05 26.92
CA VAL A 209 0.79 20.24 26.21
C VAL A 209 -0.33 20.92 26.99
N ASN A 210 -1.29 20.15 27.49
CA ASN A 210 -2.45 20.68 28.20
C ASN A 210 -2.08 21.34 29.53
N GLU A 211 -1.09 20.78 30.24
CA GLU A 211 -0.56 21.37 31.48
C GLU A 211 0.09 22.71 31.21
N ILE A 212 0.93 22.78 30.17
CA ILE A 212 1.62 24.03 29.78
C ILE A 212 0.61 25.09 29.35
N ILE A 213 -0.44 24.73 28.61
CA ILE A 213 -1.52 25.67 28.23
C ILE A 213 -2.21 26.21 29.48
N ARG A 214 -2.55 25.35 30.47
CA ARG A 214 -3.18 25.80 31.73
C ARG A 214 -2.26 26.75 32.52
N GLU A 215 -0.96 26.48 32.56
CA GLU A 215 0.03 27.36 33.21
C GLU A 215 0.07 28.75 32.52
N TYR A 216 0.08 28.79 31.20
CA TYR A 216 0.01 30.05 30.45
C TYR A 216 -1.34 30.76 30.60
N GLU A 217 -2.47 30.06 30.66
CA GLU A 217 -3.78 30.63 30.92
C GLU A 217 -3.85 31.24 32.33
N ALA A 218 -3.28 30.57 33.34
CA ALA A 218 -3.18 31.12 34.69
C ALA A 218 -2.24 32.33 34.77
N GLY A 219 -1.10 32.29 34.06
CA GLY A 219 -0.15 33.40 33.93
C GLY A 219 -0.75 34.62 33.23
N MET A 220 -1.50 34.39 32.14
CA MET A 220 -2.21 35.43 31.43
C MET A 220 -3.23 36.16 32.31
N LYS A 221 -4.04 35.40 33.09
CA LYS A 221 -5.03 35.97 34.01
C LYS A 221 -4.37 36.79 35.13
N ARG A 222 -3.27 36.31 35.69
CA ARG A 222 -2.51 37.05 36.72
C ARG A 222 -1.92 38.34 36.16
N ALA A 223 -1.21 38.26 35.02
CA ALA A 223 -0.63 39.43 34.39
C ALA A 223 -1.70 40.50 34.04
N ALA A 224 -2.89 40.06 33.55
CA ALA A 224 -4.01 40.95 33.26
C ALA A 224 -4.58 41.62 34.54
N SER A 225 -4.69 40.85 35.65
CA SER A 225 -5.17 41.44 36.94
C SER A 225 -4.18 42.43 37.55
N GLU A 226 -2.89 42.30 37.23
CA GLU A 226 -1.82 43.21 37.66
C GLU A 226 -1.56 44.32 36.63
N LEU A 227 -2.44 44.46 35.59
CA LEU A 227 -2.36 45.46 34.51
C LEU A 227 -1.09 45.35 33.67
N ARG A 228 -0.40 44.18 33.69
CA ARG A 228 0.79 43.88 32.86
C ARG A 228 0.38 43.28 31.51
N PHE A 229 -0.26 44.13 30.67
CA PHE A 229 -0.92 43.68 29.44
C PHE A 229 0.04 43.11 28.41
N GLU A 230 1.29 43.59 28.34
CA GLU A 230 2.31 43.04 27.44
C GLU A 230 2.64 41.57 27.80
N GLU A 231 2.82 41.25 29.08
CA GLU A 231 3.04 39.90 29.53
C GLU A 231 1.83 39.00 29.30
N ALA A 232 0.63 39.52 29.54
CA ALA A 232 -0.61 38.81 29.24
C ALA A 232 -0.73 38.50 27.72
N GLN A 233 -0.34 39.45 26.85
CA GLN A 233 -0.32 39.23 25.40
C GLN A 233 0.73 38.17 24.98
N VAL A 234 1.90 38.15 25.60
CA VAL A 234 2.92 37.10 25.37
C VAL A 234 2.37 35.71 25.72
N CYS A 235 1.71 35.58 26.89
CA CYS A 235 1.05 34.33 27.27
C CYS A 235 -0.03 33.91 26.27
N LYS A 236 -0.87 34.85 25.83
CA LYS A 236 -1.92 34.60 24.84
C LYS A 236 -1.34 34.11 23.49
N ASN A 237 -0.34 34.77 22.97
CA ASN A 237 0.35 34.38 21.72
C ASN A 237 0.93 32.96 21.85
N ARG A 238 1.46 32.63 23.03
CA ARG A 238 2.01 31.30 23.32
C ARG A 238 0.93 30.22 23.30
N ILE A 239 -0.21 30.47 23.95
CA ILE A 239 -1.37 29.58 23.96
C ILE A 239 -1.87 29.35 22.52
N GLU A 240 -2.03 30.41 21.73
CA GLU A 240 -2.48 30.31 20.33
C GLU A 240 -1.50 29.49 19.48
N SER A 241 -0.19 29.73 19.65
CA SER A 241 0.86 28.98 18.96
C SER A 241 0.81 27.49 19.29
N LEU A 242 0.69 27.14 20.58
CA LEU A 242 0.54 25.76 21.03
C LEU A 242 -0.74 25.12 20.50
N LYS A 243 -1.90 25.78 20.66
CA LYS A 243 -3.19 25.29 20.15
C LYS A 243 -3.14 25.08 18.64
N LYS A 244 -2.61 26.01 17.88
CA LYS A 244 -2.47 25.89 16.41
C LYS A 244 -1.56 24.73 16.00
N HIS A 245 -0.44 24.53 16.68
CA HIS A 245 0.51 23.48 16.36
C HIS A 245 -0.03 22.09 16.71
N TYR A 246 -0.67 21.96 17.86
CA TYR A 246 -1.19 20.70 18.37
C TYR A 246 -2.67 20.45 18.01
N SER A 247 -3.42 21.42 17.44
CA SER A 247 -4.78 21.20 16.93
C SER A 247 -4.86 20.23 15.74
N HIS A 248 -3.76 20.06 15.00
CA HIS A 248 -3.64 19.04 13.96
C HIS A 248 -3.26 17.67 14.51
N SER A 249 -2.85 17.56 15.78
CA SER A 249 -2.67 16.31 16.49
C SER A 249 -4.02 15.89 17.07
N ILE A 250 -4.74 15.10 16.32
CA ILE A 250 -6.11 14.68 16.55
C ILE A 250 -6.26 14.02 17.94
N ILE A 251 -7.36 14.41 18.62
CA ILE A 251 -8.03 13.81 19.76
C ILE A 251 -7.64 14.40 21.11
N SER A 252 -8.31 15.48 21.42
CA SER A 252 -8.28 16.10 22.76
C SER A 252 -9.65 16.05 23.40
N SER A 253 -10.23 14.89 23.67
CA SER A 253 -11.46 14.86 24.47
C SER A 253 -11.24 14.31 25.88
N ALA A 254 -10.15 13.59 26.15
CA ALA A 254 -9.80 13.18 27.50
C ALA A 254 -8.37 13.64 27.83
N ALA A 255 -8.25 14.79 28.49
CA ALA A 255 -6.98 15.44 28.83
C ALA A 255 -5.97 14.57 29.60
N ASP A 256 -6.40 13.44 30.16
CA ASP A 256 -5.57 12.56 31.00
C ASP A 256 -5.34 11.17 30.40
N THR A 257 -5.76 10.92 29.15
CA THR A 257 -5.58 9.59 28.55
C THR A 257 -4.11 9.29 28.28
N THR A 258 -3.60 8.24 28.92
CA THR A 258 -2.25 7.70 28.71
C THR A 258 -2.38 6.23 28.34
N CYS A 259 -2.14 5.90 27.07
CA CYS A 259 -2.22 4.54 26.54
C CYS A 259 -1.28 4.37 25.35
N ASP A 260 -1.03 3.12 25.01
CA ASP A 260 -0.39 2.73 23.76
C ASP A 260 -1.42 2.01 22.88
N VAL A 261 -1.43 2.28 21.56
CA VAL A 261 -2.44 1.75 20.62
C VAL A 261 -1.73 0.96 19.55
N PHE A 262 -2.21 -0.24 19.27
CA PHE A 262 -1.71 -1.10 18.20
C PHE A 262 -2.83 -1.44 17.24
N SER A 263 -2.54 -1.46 15.97
CA SER A 263 -3.43 -1.99 14.94
C SER A 263 -2.66 -2.80 13.90
N LEU A 264 -3.32 -3.74 13.26
CA LEU A 264 -2.79 -4.58 12.18
C LEU A 264 -3.78 -4.64 11.04
N VAL A 265 -3.26 -4.60 9.82
CA VAL A 265 -3.98 -4.86 8.57
C VAL A 265 -3.22 -5.94 7.82
N PHE A 266 -3.94 -6.93 7.29
CA PHE A 266 -3.35 -8.07 6.60
C PHE A 266 -3.58 -7.98 5.09
N ASP A 267 -2.56 -8.36 4.31
CA ASP A 267 -2.61 -8.48 2.85
C ASP A 267 -1.85 -9.74 2.44
N GLY A 268 -2.56 -10.83 2.28
CA GLY A 268 -1.99 -12.14 1.98
C GLY A 268 -1.03 -12.63 3.05
N GLN A 269 0.26 -12.70 2.72
CA GLN A 269 1.32 -13.15 3.65
C GLN A 269 2.00 -11.99 4.38
N GLU A 270 1.43 -10.80 4.31
CA GLU A 270 2.00 -9.60 4.89
C GLU A 270 1.04 -9.00 5.90
N ALA A 271 1.61 -8.46 6.97
CA ALA A 271 0.88 -7.67 7.95
C ALA A 271 1.52 -6.27 8.06
N PHE A 272 0.69 -5.27 8.18
CA PHE A 272 1.08 -3.87 8.30
C PHE A 272 0.53 -3.34 9.60
N GLY A 273 1.42 -3.01 10.52
CA GLY A 273 1.07 -2.52 11.85
C GLY A 273 1.28 -1.03 11.99
N ASN A 274 0.41 -0.38 12.73
CA ASN A 274 0.62 0.96 13.24
C ASN A 274 0.59 0.96 14.77
N PHE A 275 1.55 1.66 15.36
CA PHE A 275 1.66 1.92 16.78
C PHE A 275 1.48 3.42 17.04
N LEU A 276 0.65 3.77 18.01
CA LEU A 276 0.51 5.14 18.52
C LEU A 276 0.82 5.15 20.03
N ARG A 277 1.62 6.11 20.44
CA ARG A 277 1.83 6.40 21.87
C ARG A 277 1.10 7.66 22.25
N VAL A 278 0.15 7.53 23.17
CA VAL A 278 -0.68 8.62 23.66
C VAL A 278 -0.28 8.94 25.09
N ARG A 279 0.00 10.21 25.35
CA ARG A 279 0.31 10.71 26.71
C ARG A 279 -0.40 12.05 26.89
N GLY A 280 -1.12 12.20 28.03
CA GLY A 280 -1.88 13.41 28.30
C GLY A 280 -2.89 13.77 27.22
N GLY A 281 -3.56 12.78 26.61
CA GLY A 281 -4.53 12.96 25.53
C GLY A 281 -3.92 13.32 24.17
N SER A 282 -2.60 13.40 24.05
CA SER A 282 -1.91 13.75 22.78
C SER A 282 -1.14 12.56 22.23
N VAL A 283 -1.21 12.34 20.91
CA VAL A 283 -0.38 11.35 20.21
C VAL A 283 1.04 11.90 20.10
N ILE A 284 1.95 11.39 20.94
CA ILE A 284 3.34 11.83 20.94
C ILE A 284 4.23 11.02 19.99
N GLN A 285 3.78 9.84 19.57
CA GLN A 285 4.52 8.96 18.69
C GLN A 285 3.59 8.16 17.79
N SER A 286 3.92 8.04 16.52
CA SER A 286 3.27 7.14 15.56
C SER A 286 4.33 6.40 14.77
N LEU A 287 4.20 5.07 14.63
CA LEU A 287 5.14 4.23 13.93
C LEU A 287 4.40 3.17 13.11
N ASN A 288 4.86 2.97 11.88
CA ASN A 288 4.38 1.90 11.01
C ASN A 288 5.46 0.83 10.85
N LEU A 289 5.08 -0.45 10.96
CA LEU A 289 5.95 -1.59 10.72
C LEU A 289 5.29 -2.57 9.76
N GLY A 290 6.08 -3.17 8.87
CA GLY A 290 5.65 -4.24 7.99
C GLY A 290 6.25 -5.58 8.42
N PHE A 291 5.44 -6.64 8.35
CA PHE A 291 5.82 -8.01 8.68
C PHE A 291 5.57 -8.91 7.47
N ARG A 292 6.45 -9.88 7.25
CA ARG A 292 6.26 -10.94 6.27
C ARG A 292 6.11 -12.27 7.00
N MET A 293 4.98 -12.92 6.76
CA MET A 293 4.66 -14.24 7.31
C MET A 293 5.01 -15.30 6.26
N ASN A 294 5.91 -16.20 6.58
CA ASN A 294 6.31 -17.29 5.69
C ASN A 294 5.45 -18.54 5.86
N ILE A 295 4.76 -18.67 7.00
CA ILE A 295 3.73 -19.66 7.30
C ILE A 295 2.44 -18.96 7.71
N GLU A 296 1.30 -19.66 7.67
CA GLU A 296 0.06 -19.14 8.24
C GLU A 296 0.20 -19.09 9.76
N GLU A 297 0.12 -17.85 10.28
CA GLU A 297 0.16 -17.58 11.70
C GLU A 297 -1.17 -16.94 12.13
N GLU A 298 -1.58 -17.19 13.36
CA GLU A 298 -2.75 -16.54 13.93
C GLU A 298 -2.52 -15.03 14.06
N GLN A 299 -3.54 -14.24 13.79
CA GLN A 299 -3.45 -12.77 13.89
C GLN A 299 -3.02 -12.30 15.28
N SER A 300 -3.46 -13.02 16.32
CA SER A 300 -3.07 -12.80 17.72
C SER A 300 -1.56 -12.94 17.94
N SER A 301 -0.92 -13.91 17.31
CA SER A 301 0.54 -14.13 17.41
C SER A 301 1.33 -13.05 16.69
N VAL A 302 0.84 -12.60 15.50
CA VAL A 302 1.45 -11.47 14.78
C VAL A 302 1.38 -10.19 15.61
N LEU A 303 0.24 -9.95 16.30
CA LEU A 303 0.07 -8.81 17.18
C LEU A 303 1.04 -8.87 18.37
N SER A 304 1.20 -10.02 19.01
CA SER A 304 2.15 -10.21 20.11
C SER A 304 3.59 -9.94 19.66
N THR A 305 3.97 -10.42 18.48
CA THR A 305 5.28 -10.15 17.88
C THR A 305 5.48 -8.66 17.64
N PHE A 306 4.44 -7.97 17.16
CA PHE A 306 4.47 -6.51 16.96
C PHE A 306 4.65 -5.77 18.28
N ILE A 307 3.91 -6.14 19.32
CA ILE A 307 4.01 -5.57 20.66
C ILE A 307 5.42 -5.74 21.23
N ALA A 308 5.98 -6.95 21.16
CA ALA A 308 7.34 -7.23 21.64
C ALA A 308 8.40 -6.44 20.88
N GLU A 309 8.23 -6.23 19.56
CA GLU A 309 9.13 -5.43 18.76
C GLU A 309 9.14 -3.96 19.18
N ILE A 310 7.95 -3.40 19.47
CA ILE A 310 7.81 -2.03 19.96
C ILE A 310 8.45 -1.89 21.34
N GLU A 311 8.16 -2.80 22.25
CA GLU A 311 8.72 -2.79 23.60
C GLU A 311 10.26 -2.89 23.58
N SER A 312 10.80 -3.80 22.79
CA SER A 312 12.24 -3.97 22.61
C SER A 312 12.92 -2.72 22.07
N LYS A 313 12.28 -2.00 21.14
CA LYS A 313 12.86 -0.81 20.49
C LYS A 313 12.70 0.47 21.28
N PHE A 314 11.56 0.61 21.97
CA PHE A 314 11.12 1.90 22.49
C PHE A 314 10.89 1.89 24.00
N GLY A 315 11.19 0.77 24.68
CA GLY A 315 11.06 0.60 26.12
C GLY A 315 9.62 0.31 26.55
N ALA A 316 9.40 0.29 27.85
CA ALA A 316 8.16 -0.12 28.47
C ALA A 316 6.91 0.54 27.88
N LEU A 317 5.88 -0.26 27.72
CA LEU A 317 4.56 0.15 27.26
C LEU A 317 3.78 0.86 28.38
N ALA A 318 2.69 1.53 28.01
CA ALA A 318 1.71 2.03 28.96
C ALA A 318 1.02 0.87 29.67
N LYS A 319 0.52 1.11 30.90
CA LYS A 319 -0.29 0.12 31.62
C LYS A 319 -1.56 -0.27 30.86
N GLU A 320 -2.13 0.65 30.09
CA GLU A 320 -3.28 0.41 29.23
C GLU A 320 -2.82 0.36 27.77
N VAL A 321 -3.11 -0.75 27.09
CA VAL A 321 -2.79 -0.98 25.66
C VAL A 321 -4.08 -1.27 24.90
N ILE A 322 -4.36 -0.44 23.91
CA ILE A 322 -5.53 -0.56 23.04
C ILE A 322 -5.18 -1.42 21.84
N VAL A 323 -5.98 -2.44 21.56
CA VAL A 323 -5.75 -3.43 20.51
C VAL A 323 -7.05 -3.73 19.75
N PRO A 324 -6.97 -4.18 18.46
CA PRO A 324 -8.15 -4.55 17.68
C PRO A 324 -8.73 -5.91 18.09
N PHE A 325 -7.89 -6.79 18.62
CA PHE A 325 -8.22 -8.13 19.15
C PHE A 325 -7.18 -8.52 20.20
N LYS A 326 -7.49 -9.53 21.02
CA LYS A 326 -6.62 -9.93 22.14
C LYS A 326 -5.33 -10.58 21.59
N PRO A 327 -4.13 -10.16 22.03
CA PRO A 327 -2.88 -10.88 21.74
C PRO A 327 -2.90 -12.26 22.39
N ASP A 328 -2.07 -13.18 21.89
CA ASP A 328 -1.96 -14.55 22.40
C ASP A 328 -1.06 -14.67 23.64
N VAL A 329 -0.51 -13.55 24.13
CA VAL A 329 0.34 -13.47 25.32
C VAL A 329 -0.22 -12.47 26.31
N GLU A 330 -0.22 -12.82 27.57
CA GLU A 330 -0.47 -11.90 28.69
C GLU A 330 0.88 -11.34 29.18
N ILE A 331 0.93 -10.03 29.39
CA ILE A 331 2.12 -9.32 29.88
C ILE A 331 1.77 -8.70 31.22
N ASP A 332 2.54 -9.03 32.27
CA ASP A 332 2.29 -8.54 33.62
C ASP A 332 2.30 -7.01 33.68
N GLY A 333 1.29 -6.45 34.34
CA GLY A 333 1.15 -5.00 34.49
C GLY A 333 0.59 -4.27 33.27
N ILE A 334 0.20 -4.97 32.20
CA ILE A 334 -0.42 -4.41 30.99
C ILE A 334 -1.87 -4.88 30.89
N ASP A 335 -2.80 -3.92 30.75
CA ASP A 335 -4.22 -4.14 30.52
C ASP A 335 -4.54 -3.97 29.03
N PHE A 336 -4.79 -5.08 28.33
CA PHE A 336 -5.17 -5.06 26.91
C PHE A 336 -6.66 -4.80 26.75
N ARG A 337 -7.03 -3.71 26.07
CA ARG A 337 -8.41 -3.29 25.86
C ARG A 337 -8.80 -3.25 24.38
N ILE A 338 -9.95 -3.83 24.10
CA ILE A 338 -10.63 -3.73 22.80
C ILE A 338 -11.76 -2.72 22.97
N PRO A 339 -11.65 -1.49 22.45
CA PRO A 339 -12.64 -0.45 22.66
C PRO A 339 -13.86 -0.66 21.76
N ALA A 340 -15.06 -0.51 22.32
CA ALA A 340 -16.31 -0.57 21.58
C ALA A 340 -16.89 0.81 21.20
N ARG A 341 -16.49 1.88 21.93
CA ARG A 341 -17.01 3.26 21.73
C ARG A 341 -16.08 4.31 22.37
N GLY A 342 -16.33 5.58 22.03
CA GLY A 342 -15.64 6.74 22.61
C GLY A 342 -14.22 6.95 22.06
N ASP A 343 -13.46 7.81 22.76
CA ASP A 343 -12.14 8.29 22.31
C ASP A 343 -11.13 7.18 22.04
N LYS A 344 -11.18 6.10 22.82
CA LYS A 344 -10.28 4.95 22.64
C LYS A 344 -10.57 4.21 21.34
N LEU A 345 -11.85 4.12 20.92
CA LEU A 345 -12.19 3.58 19.61
C LEU A 345 -11.68 4.50 18.50
N SER A 346 -11.85 5.80 18.62
CA SER A 346 -11.34 6.78 17.63
C SER A 346 -9.82 6.71 17.49
N LEU A 347 -9.07 6.46 18.59
CA LEU A 347 -7.63 6.23 18.56
C LEU A 347 -7.28 4.92 17.81
N LEU A 348 -8.03 3.86 18.03
CA LEU A 348 -7.86 2.60 17.32
C LEU A 348 -8.16 2.76 15.81
N GLU A 349 -9.25 3.45 15.46
CA GLU A 349 -9.61 3.75 14.07
C GLU A 349 -8.54 4.59 13.37
N LEU A 350 -7.98 5.59 14.05
CA LEU A 350 -6.84 6.36 13.55
C LEU A 350 -5.63 5.46 13.29
N SER A 351 -5.32 4.57 14.22
CA SER A 351 -4.22 3.61 14.07
C SER A 351 -4.46 2.67 12.88
N VAL A 352 -5.68 2.15 12.72
CA VAL A 352 -6.07 1.30 11.56
C VAL A 352 -5.96 2.08 10.26
N LYS A 353 -6.38 3.34 10.23
CA LYS A 353 -6.23 4.21 9.06
C LYS A 353 -4.76 4.36 8.67
N ASN A 354 -3.88 4.64 9.63
CA ASN A 354 -2.44 4.76 9.40
C ASN A 354 -1.82 3.45 8.88
N ALA A 355 -2.23 2.30 9.42
CA ALA A 355 -1.79 0.99 8.94
C ALA A 355 -2.24 0.73 7.49
N LYS A 356 -3.48 1.10 7.13
CA LYS A 356 -3.99 1.01 5.74
C LYS A 356 -3.24 1.92 4.78
N GLU A 357 -2.95 3.15 5.18
CA GLU A 357 -2.15 4.08 4.38
C GLU A 357 -0.72 3.55 4.17
N TYR A 358 -0.13 2.95 5.19
CA TYR A 358 1.18 2.34 5.08
C TYR A 358 1.18 1.14 4.12
N LEU A 359 0.17 0.27 4.20
CA LEU A 359 -0.07 -0.81 3.23
C LEU A 359 -0.17 -0.24 1.80
N PHE A 360 -1.04 0.75 1.58
CA PHE A 360 -1.25 1.35 0.27
C PHE A 360 0.05 1.95 -0.31
N ASN A 361 0.80 2.69 0.50
CA ASN A 361 2.07 3.28 0.09
C ASN A 361 3.13 2.19 -0.21
N SER A 362 3.14 1.10 0.55
CA SER A 362 4.05 -0.03 0.33
C SER A 362 3.75 -0.75 -1.00
N ILE A 363 2.45 -0.92 -1.33
CA ILE A 363 2.02 -1.49 -2.62
C ILE A 363 2.45 -0.57 -3.76
N LYS A 364 2.15 0.73 -3.67
CA LYS A 364 2.51 1.73 -4.69
C LYS A 364 4.03 1.83 -4.88
N GLN A 365 4.80 1.75 -3.80
CA GLN A 365 6.26 1.77 -3.90
C GLN A 365 6.78 0.53 -4.65
N ARG A 366 6.22 -0.66 -4.43
CA ARG A 366 6.60 -1.89 -5.16
C ARG A 366 6.25 -1.81 -6.64
N GLU A 367 5.08 -1.27 -6.97
CA GLU A 367 4.69 -1.03 -8.36
C GLU A 367 5.74 -0.21 -9.12
N HIS A 368 6.40 0.74 -8.43
CA HIS A 368 7.47 1.55 -9.02
C HIS A 368 8.86 0.90 -8.96
N THR A 369 9.19 0.15 -7.90
CA THR A 369 10.55 -0.40 -7.69
C THR A 369 10.74 -1.74 -8.37
N ASP A 370 9.72 -2.57 -8.43
CA ASP A 370 9.72 -3.88 -9.10
C ASP A 370 8.35 -4.14 -9.77
N PRO A 371 8.12 -3.53 -10.95
CA PRO A 371 6.85 -3.67 -11.66
C PRO A 371 6.55 -5.11 -12.08
N ASP A 372 7.58 -5.94 -12.33
CA ASP A 372 7.41 -7.32 -12.77
C ASP A 372 6.96 -8.22 -11.61
N GLU A 373 7.57 -8.11 -10.45
CA GLU A 373 7.12 -8.81 -9.25
C GLU A 373 5.71 -8.38 -8.86
N TYR A 374 5.41 -7.08 -8.92
CA TYR A 374 4.07 -6.57 -8.63
C TYR A 374 3.02 -7.17 -9.58
N ARG A 375 3.27 -7.17 -10.90
CA ARG A 375 2.37 -7.78 -11.90
C ARG A 375 2.15 -9.26 -11.63
N ARG A 376 3.21 -9.99 -11.32
CA ARG A 376 3.12 -11.41 -10.98
C ARG A 376 2.25 -11.64 -9.74
N MET A 377 2.36 -10.79 -8.71
CA MET A 377 1.48 -10.84 -7.53
C MET A 377 0.01 -10.60 -7.89
N VAL A 378 -0.27 -9.62 -8.76
CA VAL A 378 -1.63 -9.32 -9.23
C VAL A 378 -2.23 -10.53 -9.98
N LEU A 379 -1.46 -11.16 -10.87
CA LEU A 379 -1.90 -12.36 -11.60
C LEU A 379 -2.10 -13.55 -10.68
N GLU A 380 -1.26 -13.71 -9.65
CA GLU A 380 -1.41 -14.77 -8.65
C GLU A 380 -2.67 -14.58 -7.79
N ASP A 381 -3.00 -13.32 -7.42
CA ASP A 381 -4.24 -13.01 -6.73
C ASP A 381 -5.46 -13.29 -7.62
N LEU A 382 -5.37 -12.97 -8.93
CA LEU A 382 -6.40 -13.28 -9.91
C LEU A 382 -6.59 -14.79 -10.05
N ARG A 383 -5.48 -15.54 -10.17
CA ARG A 383 -5.48 -17.01 -10.22
C ARG A 383 -6.21 -17.63 -9.03
N LYS A 384 -5.89 -17.17 -7.81
CA LYS A 384 -6.51 -17.65 -6.57
C LYS A 384 -7.99 -17.29 -6.50
N ALA A 385 -8.32 -16.04 -6.83
CA ALA A 385 -9.69 -15.53 -6.77
C ALA A 385 -10.64 -16.28 -7.73
N LEU A 386 -10.15 -16.66 -8.92
CA LEU A 386 -10.92 -17.41 -9.91
C LEU A 386 -10.82 -18.94 -9.74
N GLY A 387 -9.94 -19.45 -8.87
CA GLY A 387 -9.70 -20.88 -8.70
C GLY A 387 -8.96 -21.55 -9.86
N MET A 388 -8.13 -20.79 -10.60
CA MET A 388 -7.37 -21.28 -11.75
C MET A 388 -6.20 -22.18 -11.33
N LYS A 389 -5.90 -23.19 -12.15
CA LYS A 389 -4.73 -24.07 -11.95
C LYS A 389 -3.42 -23.35 -12.35
N GLU A 390 -3.44 -22.66 -13.46
CA GLU A 390 -2.28 -21.99 -14.06
C GLU A 390 -2.36 -20.49 -13.85
N LEU A 391 -1.20 -19.82 -13.86
CA LEU A 391 -1.10 -18.38 -13.78
C LEU A 391 -1.61 -17.76 -15.10
N PRO A 392 -2.59 -16.83 -15.09
CA PRO A 392 -3.13 -16.23 -16.30
C PRO A 392 -2.18 -15.16 -16.86
N THR A 393 -1.06 -15.60 -17.45
CA THR A 393 -0.08 -14.72 -18.09
C THR A 393 -0.55 -14.18 -19.44
N HIS A 394 -1.45 -14.89 -20.13
CA HIS A 394 -2.13 -14.45 -21.33
C HIS A 394 -3.64 -14.39 -21.08
N ILE A 395 -4.20 -13.18 -21.15
CA ILE A 395 -5.62 -12.90 -20.93
C ILE A 395 -6.16 -12.20 -22.18
N GLU A 396 -7.29 -12.65 -22.68
CA GLU A 396 -8.03 -11.99 -23.77
C GLU A 396 -9.39 -11.50 -23.27
N CYS A 397 -9.80 -10.29 -23.67
CA CYS A 397 -11.12 -9.77 -23.36
C CYS A 397 -11.84 -9.36 -24.63
N PHE A 398 -13.10 -9.80 -24.73
CA PHE A 398 -13.99 -9.49 -25.83
C PHE A 398 -15.09 -8.53 -25.40
N ASP A 399 -15.30 -7.47 -26.19
CA ASP A 399 -16.39 -6.53 -26.06
C ASP A 399 -17.13 -6.40 -27.39
N ASN A 400 -18.46 -6.54 -27.33
CA ASN A 400 -19.36 -6.26 -28.46
C ASN A 400 -19.94 -4.87 -28.29
N SER A 401 -19.65 -3.97 -29.21
CA SER A 401 -20.27 -2.66 -29.22
C SER A 401 -21.22 -2.53 -30.41
N ASN A 402 -22.52 -2.43 -30.09
CA ASN A 402 -23.58 -2.12 -31.02
C ASN A 402 -24.05 -0.68 -30.79
N ILE A 403 -23.85 0.19 -31.77
CA ILE A 403 -24.44 1.53 -31.75
C ILE A 403 -25.52 1.56 -32.83
N GLN A 404 -26.80 1.50 -32.43
CA GLN A 404 -27.99 1.75 -33.26
C GLN A 404 -28.09 0.88 -34.54
N GLY A 405 -27.73 -0.40 -34.50
CA GLY A 405 -28.06 -1.36 -35.55
C GLY A 405 -27.28 -1.28 -36.87
N THR A 406 -26.33 -0.34 -37.00
CA THR A 406 -25.49 -0.20 -38.20
C THR A 406 -24.05 -0.62 -37.94
N ASN A 407 -23.55 -1.57 -38.73
CA ASN A 407 -22.18 -2.11 -38.68
C ASN A 407 -21.77 -2.66 -37.29
N PRO A 408 -22.35 -3.78 -36.82
CA PRO A 408 -21.94 -4.39 -35.56
C PRO A 408 -20.46 -4.80 -35.62
N VAL A 409 -19.71 -4.41 -34.60
CA VAL A 409 -18.29 -4.71 -34.46
C VAL A 409 -17.99 -5.25 -33.08
N ALA A 410 -16.95 -6.08 -33.01
CA ALA A 410 -16.41 -6.55 -31.74
C ALA A 410 -14.92 -6.25 -31.67
N SER A 411 -14.44 -6.10 -30.47
CA SER A 411 -13.04 -5.92 -30.14
C SER A 411 -12.52 -7.06 -29.27
N CYS A 412 -11.26 -7.44 -29.50
CA CYS A 412 -10.50 -8.33 -28.64
C CYS A 412 -9.24 -7.61 -28.22
N VAL A 413 -9.06 -7.39 -26.92
CA VAL A 413 -7.83 -6.89 -26.33
C VAL A 413 -7.07 -8.03 -25.67
N VAL A 414 -5.76 -7.92 -25.67
CA VAL A 414 -4.85 -8.95 -25.17
C VAL A 414 -3.96 -8.35 -24.10
N PHE A 415 -3.87 -9.04 -22.97
CA PHE A 415 -2.93 -8.72 -21.90
C PHE A 415 -1.94 -9.86 -21.75
N ARG A 416 -0.65 -9.53 -21.67
CA ARG A 416 0.44 -10.47 -21.41
C ARG A 416 1.19 -10.02 -20.16
N ASP A 417 1.41 -10.93 -19.25
CA ASP A 417 2.07 -10.66 -17.97
C ASP A 417 1.48 -9.45 -17.22
N GLY A 418 0.14 -9.31 -17.28
CA GLY A 418 -0.59 -8.24 -16.63
C GLY A 418 -0.56 -6.87 -17.32
N VAL A 419 0.03 -6.76 -18.52
CA VAL A 419 0.09 -5.50 -19.29
C VAL A 419 -0.57 -5.61 -20.66
N PRO A 420 -1.11 -4.49 -21.21
CA PRO A 420 -1.75 -4.48 -22.52
C PRO A 420 -0.77 -4.77 -23.65
N SER A 421 -0.99 -5.82 -24.44
CA SER A 421 -0.22 -6.16 -25.64
C SER A 421 -0.91 -5.64 -26.88
N ARG A 422 -0.78 -4.34 -27.16
CA ARG A 422 -1.51 -3.65 -28.24
C ARG A 422 -1.29 -4.24 -29.64
N LYS A 423 -0.15 -4.87 -29.89
CA LYS A 423 0.16 -5.55 -31.16
C LYS A 423 -0.74 -6.77 -31.41
N ASP A 424 -1.24 -7.37 -30.35
CA ASP A 424 -2.06 -8.57 -30.40
C ASP A 424 -3.57 -8.27 -30.41
N TYR A 425 -3.97 -7.00 -30.27
CA TYR A 425 -5.37 -6.57 -30.34
C TYR A 425 -5.98 -6.86 -31.69
N ARG A 426 -7.24 -7.27 -31.71
CA ARG A 426 -7.98 -7.57 -32.95
C ARG A 426 -9.32 -6.85 -32.98
N LYS A 427 -9.71 -6.46 -34.20
CA LYS A 427 -11.01 -5.85 -34.52
C LYS A 427 -11.76 -6.79 -35.44
N PHE A 428 -13.02 -7.01 -35.14
CA PHE A 428 -13.88 -7.90 -35.90
C PHE A 428 -15.08 -7.13 -36.45
N LYS A 429 -15.31 -7.22 -37.76
CA LYS A 429 -16.59 -6.89 -38.36
C LYS A 429 -17.43 -8.16 -38.33
N ILE A 430 -18.66 -8.07 -37.82
CA ILE A 430 -19.62 -9.16 -37.83
C ILE A 430 -20.06 -9.41 -39.27
N LYS A 431 -20.09 -10.68 -39.71
CA LYS A 431 -20.35 -11.05 -41.10
C LYS A 431 -21.60 -11.89 -41.28
N THR A 432 -21.91 -12.76 -40.32
CA THR A 432 -22.94 -13.79 -40.46
C THR A 432 -24.23 -13.44 -39.73
N VAL A 433 -24.19 -12.47 -38.79
CA VAL A 433 -25.33 -12.10 -37.96
C VAL A 433 -26.07 -10.91 -38.60
N ILE A 434 -27.35 -11.08 -38.90
CA ILE A 434 -28.21 -10.03 -39.42
C ILE A 434 -29.00 -9.42 -38.24
N GLY A 435 -28.94 -8.09 -38.09
CA GLY A 435 -29.61 -7.35 -37.02
C GLY A 435 -28.82 -7.22 -35.73
N ALA A 436 -29.46 -6.70 -34.69
CA ALA A 436 -28.84 -6.43 -33.39
C ALA A 436 -28.90 -7.67 -32.48
N ASN A 437 -28.11 -8.69 -32.78
CA ASN A 437 -27.99 -9.88 -31.95
C ASN A 437 -26.56 -10.00 -31.36
N ASP A 438 -26.39 -9.44 -30.18
CA ASP A 438 -25.09 -9.40 -29.48
C ASP A 438 -24.58 -10.79 -29.09
N PHE A 439 -25.50 -11.74 -28.82
CA PHE A 439 -25.14 -13.10 -28.45
C PHE A 439 -24.52 -13.87 -29.62
N ALA A 440 -25.23 -13.89 -30.76
CA ALA A 440 -24.73 -14.55 -31.96
C ALA A 440 -23.41 -13.88 -32.46
N SER A 441 -23.31 -12.57 -32.34
CA SER A 441 -22.08 -11.82 -32.67
C SER A 441 -20.89 -12.24 -31.82
N MET A 442 -21.09 -12.45 -30.50
CA MET A 442 -20.06 -12.94 -29.61
C MET A 442 -19.59 -14.35 -30.02
N LYS A 443 -20.52 -15.25 -30.32
CA LYS A 443 -20.18 -16.60 -30.80
C LYS A 443 -19.36 -16.57 -32.08
N GLU A 444 -19.76 -15.74 -33.08
CA GLU A 444 -19.02 -15.58 -34.34
C GLU A 444 -17.56 -15.12 -34.09
N VAL A 445 -17.39 -14.11 -33.25
CA VAL A 445 -16.07 -13.50 -33.01
C VAL A 445 -15.14 -14.46 -32.27
N VAL A 446 -15.62 -15.08 -31.21
CA VAL A 446 -14.86 -16.05 -30.41
C VAL A 446 -14.46 -17.25 -31.27
N ASN A 447 -15.42 -17.81 -32.05
CA ASN A 447 -15.12 -18.90 -32.97
C ASN A 447 -14.04 -18.51 -34.00
N ARG A 448 -14.18 -17.36 -34.67
CA ARG A 448 -13.20 -16.88 -35.66
C ARG A 448 -11.83 -16.62 -35.07
N ARG A 449 -11.75 -16.09 -33.84
CA ARG A 449 -10.48 -15.85 -33.14
C ARG A 449 -9.76 -17.15 -32.88
N TYR A 450 -10.41 -18.09 -32.23
CA TYR A 450 -9.75 -19.31 -31.76
C TYR A 450 -9.61 -20.38 -32.86
N SER A 451 -10.51 -20.46 -33.84
CA SER A 451 -10.25 -21.29 -35.03
C SER A 451 -8.96 -20.89 -35.77
N ARG A 452 -8.71 -19.58 -35.86
CA ARG A 452 -7.49 -19.08 -36.45
C ARG A 452 -6.26 -19.35 -35.55
N MET A 453 -6.37 -19.15 -34.25
CA MET A 453 -5.28 -19.42 -33.31
C MET A 453 -4.88 -20.89 -33.27
N LEU A 454 -5.83 -21.80 -33.37
CA LEU A 454 -5.55 -23.25 -33.43
C LEU A 454 -4.71 -23.64 -34.66
N VAL A 455 -4.80 -22.88 -35.73
CA VAL A 455 -4.01 -23.12 -36.97
C VAL A 455 -2.68 -22.38 -36.92
N GLU A 456 -2.66 -21.10 -36.52
CA GLU A 456 -1.49 -20.25 -36.59
C GLU A 456 -0.56 -20.34 -35.38
N ALA A 457 -1.11 -20.56 -34.19
CA ALA A 457 -0.37 -20.54 -32.92
C ALA A 457 -1.08 -21.38 -31.83
N PRO A 458 -1.17 -22.73 -31.99
CA PRO A 458 -1.93 -23.60 -31.08
C PRO A 458 -1.39 -23.61 -29.64
N ASP A 459 -0.14 -23.26 -29.44
CA ASP A 459 0.52 -23.21 -28.13
C ASP A 459 0.42 -21.84 -27.44
N ASP A 460 -0.08 -20.81 -28.14
CA ASP A 460 -0.24 -19.44 -27.60
C ASP A 460 -1.68 -19.12 -27.17
N LEU A 461 -2.44 -20.12 -26.77
CA LEU A 461 -3.79 -19.92 -26.27
C LEU A 461 -3.78 -19.20 -24.89
N PRO A 462 -4.77 -18.31 -24.64
CA PRO A 462 -4.86 -17.64 -23.33
C PRO A 462 -5.29 -18.63 -22.24
N GLN A 463 -4.81 -18.41 -21.03
CA GLN A 463 -5.32 -19.13 -19.86
C GLN A 463 -6.68 -18.61 -19.41
N LEU A 464 -6.99 -17.32 -19.69
CA LEU A 464 -8.23 -16.68 -19.29
C LEU A 464 -8.84 -15.88 -20.42
N VAL A 465 -10.12 -16.13 -20.67
CA VAL A 465 -10.96 -15.36 -21.59
C VAL A 465 -12.02 -14.61 -20.78
N VAL A 466 -12.08 -13.31 -20.95
CA VAL A 466 -13.04 -12.42 -20.30
C VAL A 466 -14.05 -11.94 -21.35
N ILE A 467 -15.33 -12.07 -21.05
CA ILE A 467 -16.43 -11.57 -21.87
C ILE A 467 -17.01 -10.34 -21.17
N ASP A 468 -16.93 -9.14 -21.78
CA ASP A 468 -17.60 -7.94 -21.28
C ASP A 468 -19.12 -8.06 -21.53
N GLY A 469 -19.77 -8.82 -20.68
CA GLY A 469 -21.18 -9.10 -20.82
C GLY A 469 -21.73 -10.00 -19.73
N GLY A 470 -23.07 -10.13 -19.76
CA GLY A 470 -23.80 -10.99 -18.84
C GLY A 470 -23.81 -12.47 -19.28
N GLU A 471 -24.60 -13.25 -18.56
CA GLU A 471 -24.72 -14.70 -18.70
C GLU A 471 -25.01 -15.14 -20.14
N GLY A 472 -25.88 -14.42 -20.88
CA GLY A 472 -26.22 -14.77 -22.26
C GLY A 472 -25.02 -14.66 -23.22
N GLN A 473 -24.21 -13.61 -23.12
CA GLN A 473 -22.99 -13.46 -23.96
C GLN A 473 -21.92 -14.49 -23.59
N LEU A 474 -21.78 -14.77 -22.28
CA LEU A 474 -20.88 -15.81 -21.79
C LEU A 474 -21.26 -17.19 -22.33
N GLU A 475 -22.56 -17.54 -22.32
CA GLU A 475 -23.02 -18.83 -22.81
C GLU A 475 -22.73 -19.04 -24.30
N PHE A 476 -22.95 -18.02 -25.13
CA PHE A 476 -22.63 -18.10 -26.57
C PHE A 476 -21.10 -18.17 -26.84
N ALA A 477 -20.29 -17.49 -26.04
CA ALA A 477 -18.84 -17.64 -26.09
C ALA A 477 -18.41 -19.06 -25.69
N ARG A 478 -19.01 -19.62 -24.62
CA ARG A 478 -18.78 -21.00 -24.17
C ARG A 478 -19.10 -22.01 -25.26
N GLN A 479 -20.23 -21.84 -25.96
CA GLN A 479 -20.61 -22.72 -27.08
C GLN A 479 -19.55 -22.69 -28.17
N ALA A 480 -19.08 -21.52 -28.57
CA ALA A 480 -18.02 -21.40 -29.58
C ALA A 480 -16.73 -22.12 -29.15
N LEU A 481 -16.33 -21.99 -27.88
CA LEU A 481 -15.14 -22.65 -27.34
C LEU A 481 -15.33 -24.18 -27.22
N ALA A 482 -16.54 -24.64 -26.86
CA ALA A 482 -16.88 -26.06 -26.80
C ALA A 482 -16.85 -26.72 -28.19
N GLU A 483 -17.38 -26.06 -29.23
CA GLU A 483 -17.32 -26.52 -30.62
C GLU A 483 -15.87 -26.69 -31.12
N LEU A 484 -14.92 -25.91 -30.54
CA LEU A 484 -13.49 -26.00 -30.87
C LEU A 484 -12.69 -26.92 -29.94
N GLY A 485 -13.34 -27.56 -28.94
CA GLY A 485 -12.66 -28.44 -27.99
C GLY A 485 -11.73 -27.73 -27.00
N LEU A 486 -11.99 -26.45 -26.69
CA LEU A 486 -11.08 -25.62 -25.89
C LEU A 486 -11.48 -25.46 -24.42
N MET A 487 -12.62 -26.01 -23.99
CA MET A 487 -13.15 -25.81 -22.63
C MET A 487 -12.24 -26.37 -21.52
N ASP A 488 -11.45 -27.37 -21.80
CA ASP A 488 -10.50 -27.96 -20.84
C ASP A 488 -9.13 -27.26 -20.83
N ARG A 489 -8.87 -26.40 -21.83
CA ARG A 489 -7.57 -25.73 -22.03
C ARG A 489 -7.54 -24.29 -21.54
N LEU A 490 -8.69 -23.66 -21.43
CA LEU A 490 -8.78 -22.25 -21.03
C LEU A 490 -10.00 -22.02 -20.12
N MET A 491 -9.91 -21.03 -19.25
CA MET A 491 -11.03 -20.58 -18.44
C MET A 491 -11.75 -19.43 -19.15
N VAL A 492 -13.09 -19.45 -19.16
CA VAL A 492 -13.90 -18.33 -19.66
C VAL A 492 -14.81 -17.80 -18.56
N ILE A 493 -14.86 -16.48 -18.43
CA ILE A 493 -15.72 -15.77 -17.46
C ILE A 493 -16.47 -14.62 -18.13
N GLY A 494 -17.63 -14.29 -17.58
CA GLY A 494 -18.37 -13.06 -17.91
C GLY A 494 -18.14 -11.99 -16.84
N LEU A 495 -18.10 -10.74 -17.25
CA LEU A 495 -18.02 -9.60 -16.35
C LEU A 495 -19.23 -8.69 -16.55
N ALA A 496 -20.19 -8.77 -15.62
CA ALA A 496 -21.44 -8.01 -15.72
C ALA A 496 -21.24 -6.54 -15.32
N LYS A 497 -21.78 -5.61 -16.15
CA LYS A 497 -21.65 -4.15 -15.96
C LYS A 497 -22.27 -3.63 -14.65
N ARG A 498 -23.38 -4.24 -14.19
CA ARG A 498 -23.98 -3.88 -12.91
C ARG A 498 -23.36 -4.71 -11.80
N MET A 499 -22.82 -4.06 -10.77
CA MET A 499 -22.22 -4.63 -9.55
C MET A 499 -20.86 -5.34 -9.75
N GLU A 500 -20.26 -5.31 -10.96
CA GLU A 500 -18.93 -5.89 -11.24
C GLU A 500 -18.83 -7.38 -10.87
N LEU A 501 -19.91 -8.12 -11.18
CA LEU A 501 -20.02 -9.54 -10.88
C LEU A 501 -19.23 -10.37 -11.87
N VAL A 502 -18.46 -11.31 -11.36
CA VAL A 502 -17.78 -12.32 -12.17
C VAL A 502 -18.69 -13.53 -12.32
N ILE A 503 -19.11 -13.83 -13.54
CA ILE A 503 -19.94 -14.97 -13.87
C ILE A 503 -19.05 -16.10 -14.38
N ARG A 504 -19.15 -17.27 -13.77
CA ARG A 504 -18.40 -18.47 -14.16
C ARG A 504 -19.30 -19.43 -14.92
N VAL A 505 -18.71 -20.15 -15.85
CA VAL A 505 -19.43 -21.22 -16.57
C VAL A 505 -19.84 -22.32 -15.60
N ASN A 506 -21.08 -22.80 -15.73
CA ASN A 506 -21.68 -23.86 -14.91
C ASN A 506 -21.79 -23.53 -13.40
N ASP A 507 -21.69 -22.28 -13.02
CA ASP A 507 -21.89 -21.84 -11.64
C ASP A 507 -23.13 -20.92 -11.58
N PRO A 508 -24.21 -21.32 -10.90
CA PRO A 508 -25.40 -20.50 -10.81
C PRO A 508 -25.25 -19.26 -9.93
N TYR A 509 -24.13 -19.20 -9.16
CA TYR A 509 -23.88 -18.08 -8.26
C TYR A 509 -22.72 -17.23 -8.79
N PRO A 510 -22.95 -15.94 -9.04
CA PRO A 510 -21.85 -15.05 -9.43
C PRO A 510 -20.83 -14.90 -8.29
N LEU A 511 -19.56 -14.84 -8.66
CA LEU A 511 -18.48 -14.63 -7.73
C LEU A 511 -18.36 -13.13 -7.40
N PHE A 512 -18.44 -12.80 -6.11
CA PHE A 512 -18.22 -11.46 -5.60
C PHE A 512 -16.76 -11.29 -5.20
N LEU A 513 -16.03 -10.40 -5.87
CA LEU A 513 -14.70 -10.01 -5.48
C LEU A 513 -14.75 -8.70 -4.69
N ASP A 514 -13.88 -8.57 -3.69
CA ASP A 514 -13.74 -7.29 -2.98
C ASP A 514 -13.38 -6.17 -3.98
N ARG A 515 -14.09 -5.04 -3.89
CA ARG A 515 -13.88 -3.86 -4.76
C ARG A 515 -12.44 -3.31 -4.70
N ASN A 516 -11.76 -3.52 -3.59
CA ASN A 516 -10.39 -3.08 -3.40
C ASN A 516 -9.36 -4.14 -3.79
N SER A 517 -9.79 -5.37 -4.10
CA SER A 517 -8.87 -6.47 -4.46
C SER A 517 -8.11 -6.16 -5.75
N ARG A 518 -6.87 -6.60 -5.81
CA ARG A 518 -6.03 -6.51 -7.02
C ARG A 518 -6.62 -7.33 -8.18
N ALA A 519 -7.22 -8.47 -7.86
CA ALA A 519 -7.86 -9.34 -8.84
C ALA A 519 -9.00 -8.63 -9.58
N LEU A 520 -9.92 -7.95 -8.85
CA LEU A 520 -11.00 -7.21 -9.50
C LEU A 520 -10.48 -6.01 -10.29
N LYS A 521 -9.51 -5.28 -9.75
CA LYS A 521 -8.92 -4.11 -10.43
C LYS A 521 -8.30 -4.46 -11.77
N VAL A 522 -7.58 -5.57 -11.90
CA VAL A 522 -7.02 -6.01 -13.19
C VAL A 522 -8.11 -6.44 -14.16
N LEU A 523 -9.17 -7.12 -13.70
CA LEU A 523 -10.31 -7.48 -14.57
C LEU A 523 -11.02 -6.21 -15.09
N MET A 524 -11.23 -5.22 -14.23
CA MET A 524 -11.81 -3.93 -14.65
C MET A 524 -10.91 -3.21 -15.65
N GLN A 525 -9.61 -3.17 -15.41
CA GLN A 525 -8.65 -2.56 -16.34
C GLN A 525 -8.71 -3.23 -17.73
N ILE A 526 -8.79 -4.54 -17.77
CA ILE A 526 -8.90 -5.32 -19.01
C ILE A 526 -10.20 -5.00 -19.74
N ARG A 527 -11.33 -4.96 -19.02
CA ARG A 527 -12.64 -4.61 -19.55
C ARG A 527 -12.67 -3.18 -20.11
N ASP A 528 -12.20 -2.23 -19.30
CA ASP A 528 -12.20 -0.81 -19.68
C ASP A 528 -11.34 -0.56 -20.94
N GLU A 529 -10.25 -1.30 -21.07
CA GLU A 529 -9.41 -1.25 -22.26
C GLU A 529 -10.11 -1.86 -23.50
N ALA A 530 -10.87 -2.97 -23.33
CA ALA A 530 -11.66 -3.55 -24.39
C ALA A 530 -12.74 -2.57 -24.88
N HIS A 531 -13.45 -1.95 -23.96
CA HIS A 531 -14.46 -0.95 -24.27
C HIS A 531 -13.85 0.30 -24.94
N ARG A 532 -12.73 0.83 -24.42
CA ARG A 532 -12.00 1.93 -25.04
C ARG A 532 -11.57 1.64 -26.50
N PHE A 533 -11.05 0.42 -26.72
CA PHE A 533 -10.61 -0.02 -28.04
C PHE A 533 -11.78 -0.19 -29.01
N GLY A 534 -12.93 -0.72 -28.54
CA GLY A 534 -14.16 -0.84 -29.30
C GLY A 534 -14.73 0.51 -29.74
N ILE A 535 -14.84 1.48 -28.83
CA ILE A 535 -15.29 2.85 -29.14
C ILE A 535 -14.39 3.52 -30.20
N THR A 536 -13.09 3.38 -30.06
CA THR A 536 -12.14 3.95 -31.02
C THR A 536 -12.33 3.36 -32.44
N PHE A 537 -12.66 2.07 -32.51
CA PHE A 537 -12.96 1.41 -33.79
C PHE A 537 -14.25 1.94 -34.42
N HIS A 538 -15.31 2.10 -33.68
CA HIS A 538 -16.57 2.69 -34.15
C HIS A 538 -16.37 4.11 -34.69
N ARG A 539 -15.67 4.95 -33.96
CA ARG A 539 -15.35 6.33 -34.41
C ARG A 539 -14.61 6.31 -35.74
N SER A 540 -13.65 5.41 -35.93
CA SER A 540 -12.88 5.30 -37.19
C SER A 540 -13.74 4.83 -38.36
N LEU A 541 -14.72 3.94 -38.12
CA LEU A 541 -15.65 3.49 -39.16
C LEU A 541 -16.66 4.58 -39.55
N ARG A 542 -17.20 5.33 -38.58
CA ARG A 542 -18.08 6.47 -38.82
C ARG A 542 -17.38 7.55 -39.65
N SER A 543 -16.16 7.94 -39.26
CA SER A 543 -15.40 8.92 -40.02
C SER A 543 -15.16 8.45 -41.46
N LYS A 544 -14.83 7.17 -41.67
CA LYS A 544 -14.69 6.62 -43.01
C LYS A 544 -15.99 6.62 -43.80
N ALA A 545 -17.09 6.20 -43.18
CA ALA A 545 -18.40 6.18 -43.85
C ALA A 545 -18.89 7.61 -44.20
N GLN A 546 -18.69 8.56 -43.28
CA GLN A 546 -19.06 9.96 -43.48
C GLN A 546 -18.22 10.62 -44.57
N ILE A 547 -16.90 10.31 -44.63
CA ILE A 547 -16.01 10.77 -45.69
C ILE A 547 -16.41 10.20 -47.04
N GLN A 548 -16.80 8.91 -47.13
CA GLN A 548 -17.26 8.27 -48.36
C GLN A 548 -18.58 8.85 -48.84
N SER A 549 -19.51 9.19 -47.93
CA SER A 549 -20.79 9.80 -48.28
C SER A 549 -20.60 11.16 -48.91
N VAL A 550 -19.81 12.05 -48.33
CA VAL A 550 -19.63 13.45 -48.80
C VAL A 550 -19.01 13.49 -50.21
N LEU A 551 -18.01 12.68 -50.51
CA LEU A 551 -17.40 12.66 -51.86
C LEU A 551 -18.32 12.02 -52.91
N ARG A 552 -19.13 11.02 -52.54
CA ARG A 552 -20.05 10.35 -53.49
C ARG A 552 -21.30 11.16 -53.81
N GLU A 553 -21.66 12.11 -52.98
CA GLU A 553 -22.76 13.05 -53.22
C GLU A 553 -22.43 14.07 -54.31
N ILE A 554 -21.12 14.21 -54.62
CA ILE A 554 -20.69 15.13 -55.67
C ILE A 554 -20.88 14.45 -57.04
N LYS A 555 -21.67 15.10 -57.92
CA LYS A 555 -22.00 14.62 -59.24
C LYS A 555 -20.72 14.44 -60.08
N GLY A 556 -20.46 13.19 -60.57
CA GLY A 556 -19.26 12.83 -61.32
C GLY A 556 -18.15 12.18 -60.50
N VAL A 557 -18.26 12.06 -59.18
CA VAL A 557 -17.32 11.34 -58.31
C VAL A 557 -17.83 9.90 -58.10
N GLY A 558 -17.29 8.97 -58.91
CA GLY A 558 -17.55 7.54 -58.71
C GLY A 558 -16.55 6.88 -57.76
N GLU A 559 -16.77 5.60 -57.44
CA GLU A 559 -15.94 4.83 -56.51
C GLU A 559 -14.43 4.83 -56.83
N GLN A 560 -14.10 4.75 -58.09
CA GLN A 560 -12.70 4.79 -58.52
C GLN A 560 -12.06 6.17 -58.35
N THR A 561 -12.81 7.23 -58.62
CA THR A 561 -12.37 8.61 -58.44
C THR A 561 -12.17 8.94 -56.99
N GLU A 562 -13.13 8.56 -56.12
CA GLU A 562 -13.05 8.69 -54.68
C GLU A 562 -11.79 7.96 -54.13
N LYS A 563 -11.58 6.70 -54.49
CA LYS A 563 -10.40 5.95 -54.07
C LYS A 563 -9.09 6.62 -54.48
N ARG A 564 -9.01 7.13 -55.72
CA ARG A 564 -7.82 7.80 -56.23
C ARG A 564 -7.53 9.10 -55.50
N LEU A 565 -8.55 9.91 -55.19
CA LEU A 565 -8.41 11.16 -54.44
C LEU A 565 -7.99 10.90 -53.00
N LEU A 566 -8.63 9.96 -52.30
CA LEU A 566 -8.29 9.59 -50.94
C LEU A 566 -6.92 8.92 -50.79
N MET A 567 -6.49 8.18 -51.81
CA MET A 567 -5.14 7.58 -51.84
C MET A 567 -4.06 8.64 -51.95
N HIS A 568 -4.32 9.70 -52.73
CA HIS A 568 -3.35 10.77 -52.94
C HIS A 568 -3.27 11.79 -51.81
N TYR A 569 -4.43 12.25 -51.31
CA TYR A 569 -4.51 13.32 -50.30
C TYR A 569 -4.67 12.80 -48.89
N GLY A 570 -5.07 11.56 -48.69
CA GLY A 570 -5.22 10.94 -47.38
C GLY A 570 -6.46 11.34 -46.56
N SER A 571 -7.08 12.51 -46.86
CA SER A 571 -8.30 12.97 -46.19
C SER A 571 -9.08 13.99 -47.03
N VAL A 572 -10.42 14.10 -46.76
CA VAL A 572 -11.30 15.09 -47.42
C VAL A 572 -10.87 16.52 -47.10
N ALA A 573 -10.44 16.79 -45.89
CA ALA A 573 -9.92 18.10 -45.49
C ALA A 573 -8.69 18.52 -46.32
N ARG A 574 -7.81 17.57 -46.65
CA ARG A 574 -6.66 17.85 -47.54
C ARG A 574 -7.08 18.00 -48.99
N ILE A 575 -8.14 17.30 -49.42
CA ILE A 575 -8.71 17.50 -50.75
C ILE A 575 -9.33 18.90 -50.87
N ALA A 576 -10.08 19.34 -49.82
CA ALA A 576 -10.66 20.66 -49.77
C ALA A 576 -9.61 21.80 -49.73
N ALA A 577 -8.46 21.57 -49.10
CA ALA A 577 -7.35 22.53 -49.04
C ALA A 577 -6.39 22.46 -50.23
N ALA A 578 -6.60 21.53 -51.18
CA ALA A 578 -5.70 21.35 -52.32
C ALA A 578 -5.90 22.42 -53.39
N PRO A 579 -4.84 22.95 -54.04
CA PRO A 579 -4.94 23.83 -55.17
C PRO A 579 -5.70 23.18 -56.34
N LEU A 580 -6.52 23.96 -57.03
CA LEU A 580 -7.28 23.48 -58.20
C LEU A 580 -6.39 22.78 -59.25
N GLU A 581 -5.18 23.32 -59.48
CA GLU A 581 -4.19 22.77 -60.42
C GLU A 581 -3.73 21.36 -60.06
N ASP A 582 -3.54 21.08 -58.78
CA ASP A 582 -3.12 19.77 -58.30
C ASP A 582 -4.25 18.73 -58.37
N LEU A 583 -5.46 19.13 -58.01
CA LEU A 583 -6.66 18.30 -58.16
C LEU A 583 -6.92 17.97 -59.64
N SER A 584 -6.66 18.93 -60.56
CA SER A 584 -6.86 18.77 -62.00
C SER A 584 -5.89 17.78 -62.65
N LYS A 585 -4.81 17.38 -61.96
CA LYS A 585 -3.93 16.28 -62.37
C LYS A 585 -4.53 14.89 -62.17
N LEU A 586 -5.49 14.79 -61.22
CA LEU A 586 -6.11 13.53 -60.83
C LEU A 586 -7.52 13.34 -61.39
N VAL A 587 -8.24 14.46 -61.62
CA VAL A 587 -9.59 14.46 -62.17
C VAL A 587 -9.71 15.57 -63.23
N SER A 588 -10.79 15.58 -64.02
CA SER A 588 -10.98 16.67 -65.00
C SER A 588 -11.09 18.05 -64.31
N PRO A 589 -10.61 19.15 -64.94
CA PRO A 589 -10.65 20.48 -64.32
C PRO A 589 -12.06 20.90 -63.88
N ALA A 590 -13.09 20.54 -64.65
CA ALA A 590 -14.49 20.81 -64.32
C ALA A 590 -14.93 20.05 -63.05
N LEU A 591 -14.55 18.77 -62.88
CA LEU A 591 -14.85 17.99 -61.71
C LEU A 591 -14.02 18.42 -60.50
N ALA A 592 -12.78 18.87 -60.68
CA ALA A 592 -11.94 19.43 -59.62
C ALA A 592 -12.59 20.71 -59.02
N ALA A 593 -13.10 21.60 -59.85
CA ALA A 593 -13.79 22.82 -59.41
C ALA A 593 -15.10 22.50 -58.64
N GLU A 594 -15.84 21.46 -59.11
CA GLU A 594 -17.09 21.04 -58.47
C GLU A 594 -16.85 20.38 -57.11
N ILE A 595 -15.75 19.59 -56.97
CA ILE A 595 -15.31 19.02 -55.72
C ILE A 595 -14.94 20.10 -54.69
N LEU A 596 -14.13 21.07 -55.06
CA LEU A 596 -13.73 22.17 -54.19
C LEU A 596 -14.95 23.00 -53.74
N LYS A 597 -15.84 23.34 -54.69
CA LYS A 597 -17.07 24.06 -54.40
C LYS A 597 -18.02 23.34 -53.44
N ALA A 598 -18.16 22.03 -53.58
CA ALA A 598 -19.00 21.19 -52.71
C ALA A 598 -18.41 21.01 -51.30
N LEU A 599 -17.08 20.95 -51.18
CA LEU A 599 -16.38 20.78 -49.91
C LEU A 599 -16.22 22.11 -49.13
N ASP A 600 -16.29 23.26 -49.85
CA ASP A 600 -16.24 24.60 -49.21
C ASP A 600 -17.60 25.00 -48.61
N GLN A 601 -18.69 24.32 -49.01
CA GLN A 601 -20.06 24.53 -48.50
C GLN A 601 -20.47 23.59 -47.38
N SER A 602 -19.63 22.61 -47.01
CA SER A 602 -19.89 21.61 -45.97
C SER A 602 -18.95 21.79 -44.77
#